data_36e38847484642de35fb1dc3f8f6fa89
#
_entry.id   36e38847484642de35fb1dc3f8f6fa89
#
_cell.length_a   1.000
_cell.length_b   1.000
_cell.length_c   1.000
_cell.angle_alpha   90.00
_cell.angle_beta   90.00
_cell.angle_gamma   90.00
#
_symmetry.space_group_name_H-M   'P 1'
#
loop_
_entity.id
_entity.type
_entity.pdbx_description
1 polymer ?
#
loop_
_entity_poly.entity_id
_entity_poly.type
_entity_poly.pdbx_seq_one_letter_code
_entity_poly.pdbx_strand_id
1 'polypeptide(L)'
;MTSDSQGASEASVPADGEAAPVQGGPVKQVGHVAVGPPAVLGTPLSPTATRVMVLGAGELGKEVIIAFQRLGVEVIAVDRYADAPGQQVAHRAEVVDMTDADALMAVIERHQPHYVVPEIEAIATPALVEVEKRGLAEVIPTARAVVATMDREGIRRLADEELGLPTSPYLFASSHEELEEAVGEIGFPCVVKPVMSSSGKGQTVVRAPADIGPAWNTATTGARVQGERVIVEGFIEFDYEITLLTVRAIDPATGRLASHFCAPIGHQQVGGDYVESWQPHEMSTDALGAATSIAARIATGLGDGKLAGRGVFGVELFVKGDDVYFSEVSPRPHDTGLVTLATQRLSEFEMHARAILGLPVDVTLASPGASAVIYGQLDEPAIGFENVARALTVPETDIRLFGKPESFHRRRMGVITATADDVAVARQRAVHAASLVTPVSGRPFEWSIPVPMAEPVVPPTTSRPAPPLPPAPSRPSAPPRGTPGPPQPPGPRQGPVPPRGPMPPRGAPARPAGPPPRPVPPASGRPAGPPPPRPSGNPTRASVD
;
A
#
# COMPACT_ATOMS: atom_id res chain seq x y z
N MET A 1 54.73 36.60 59.76
CA MET A 1 54.55 35.83 61.01
C MET A 1 53.67 34.65 60.55
N THR A 2 54.29 33.57 60.17
CA THR A 2 54.41 32.28 60.89
C THR A 2 53.03 31.67 61.13
N SER A 3 52.68 30.49 60.72
CA SER A 3 53.41 29.21 60.85
C SER A 3 52.64 28.08 60.11
N ASP A 4 53.42 27.21 59.57
CA ASP A 4 53.32 25.80 59.31
C ASP A 4 52.27 24.96 60.06
N SER A 5 51.69 23.95 59.32
CA SER A 5 51.77 22.52 59.66
C SER A 5 51.04 21.72 58.57
N GLN A 6 51.71 20.93 57.74
CA GLN A 6 51.84 19.48 57.70
C GLN A 6 50.46 18.75 57.96
N GLY A 7 49.87 18.01 57.10
CA GLY A 7 50.26 16.99 56.15
C GLY A 7 49.30 15.85 56.29
N ALA A 8 48.79 15.32 55.24
CA ALA A 8 48.38 13.92 55.11
C ALA A 8 48.09 13.62 53.63
N SER A 9 48.80 12.66 53.13
CA SER A 9 48.70 12.07 51.80
C SER A 9 47.44 11.25 51.65
N GLU A 10 46.56 11.61 50.73
CA GLU A 10 45.57 10.67 50.16
C GLU A 10 45.84 10.50 48.68
N ALA A 11 46.02 9.25 48.29
CA ALA A 11 46.28 8.83 46.93
C ALA A 11 45.03 9.04 46.05
N SER A 12 45.13 9.92 45.08
CA SER A 12 44.12 10.11 44.06
C SER A 12 44.31 9.08 42.94
N VAL A 13 43.23 8.34 42.65
CA VAL A 13 43.00 7.49 41.47
C VAL A 13 42.93 8.41 40.25
N PRO A 14 43.56 8.11 39.11
CA PRO A 14 43.42 8.91 37.91
C PRO A 14 42.07 8.73 37.30
N ALA A 15 41.34 9.83 37.06
CA ALA A 15 40.13 9.92 36.31
C ALA A 15 40.38 9.67 34.81
N ASP A 16 39.42 9.04 34.22
CA ASP A 16 39.32 8.61 32.84
C ASP A 16 39.67 9.66 31.79
N GLY A 17 40.40 9.21 30.76
CA GLY A 17 40.81 10.02 29.65
C GLY A 17 39.63 10.49 28.80
N GLU A 18 39.45 11.77 28.71
CA GLU A 18 38.63 12.46 27.74
C GLU A 18 39.13 12.12 26.33
N ALA A 19 38.28 11.39 25.57
CA ALA A 19 38.52 11.12 24.15
C ALA A 19 38.44 12.44 23.37
N ALA A 20 39.53 12.84 22.75
CA ALA A 20 39.57 14.00 21.87
C ALA A 20 38.51 13.88 20.74
N PRO A 21 37.84 15.00 20.37
CA PRO A 21 36.89 14.97 19.26
C PRO A 21 37.64 14.67 17.95
N VAL A 22 37.24 13.60 17.30
CA VAL A 22 37.66 13.27 15.94
C VAL A 22 37.17 14.40 15.02
N GLN A 23 38.10 15.22 14.54
CA GLN A 23 37.81 16.21 13.51
C GLN A 23 37.40 15.47 12.24
N GLY A 24 36.09 15.47 11.96
CA GLY A 24 35.55 15.04 10.69
C GLY A 24 36.07 15.96 9.57
N GLY A 25 36.91 15.42 8.71
CA GLY A 25 37.28 16.09 7.46
C GLY A 25 36.02 16.35 6.61
N PRO A 26 36.05 17.31 5.68
CA PRO A 26 34.89 17.65 4.87
C PRO A 26 34.39 16.40 4.16
N VAL A 27 33.16 15.99 4.49
CA VAL A 27 32.44 14.96 3.77
C VAL A 27 32.26 15.48 2.35
N LYS A 28 32.99 14.91 1.41
CA LYS A 28 32.72 15.12 -0.01
C LYS A 28 31.25 14.77 -0.23
N GLN A 29 30.44 15.76 -0.55
CA GLN A 29 29.11 15.57 -1.08
C GLN A 29 29.27 14.78 -2.40
N VAL A 30 29.17 13.47 -2.31
CA VAL A 30 28.95 12.64 -3.48
C VAL A 30 27.47 12.85 -3.79
N GLY A 31 27.19 13.63 -4.84
CA GLY A 31 25.85 13.77 -5.35
C GLY A 31 25.34 12.36 -5.70
N HIS A 32 24.42 11.85 -4.90
CA HIS A 32 23.73 10.62 -5.20
C HIS A 32 22.71 10.91 -6.30
N VAL A 33 23.07 10.67 -7.52
CA VAL A 33 22.08 10.44 -8.57
C VAL A 33 21.57 9.03 -8.34
N ALA A 34 20.60 8.88 -7.44
CA ALA A 34 19.89 7.62 -7.28
C ALA A 34 19.00 7.44 -8.50
N VAL A 35 19.44 6.66 -9.45
CA VAL A 35 18.67 6.32 -10.64
C VAL A 35 18.44 4.82 -10.63
N GLY A 36 17.23 4.41 -10.24
CA GLY A 36 16.76 3.05 -10.36
C GLY A 36 16.81 2.21 -9.07
N PRO A 37 16.37 0.95 -9.17
CA PRO A 37 16.33 0.03 -8.03
C PRO A 37 17.72 -0.33 -7.53
N PRO A 38 17.88 -0.60 -6.22
CA PRO A 38 19.17 -0.94 -5.64
C PRO A 38 19.64 -2.30 -6.18
N ALA A 39 20.89 -2.38 -6.60
CA ALA A 39 21.50 -3.66 -6.96
C ALA A 39 21.68 -4.58 -5.74
N VAL A 40 21.77 -4.01 -4.54
CA VAL A 40 21.96 -4.71 -3.27
C VAL A 40 21.10 -4.04 -2.20
N LEU A 41 20.38 -4.86 -1.44
CA LEU A 41 19.69 -4.41 -0.22
C LEU A 41 20.66 -4.53 0.96
N GLY A 42 20.91 -3.42 1.65
CA GLY A 42 21.82 -3.37 2.79
C GLY A 42 21.11 -3.69 4.12
N THR A 43 21.89 -3.73 5.20
CA THR A 43 21.36 -4.02 6.54
C THR A 43 20.87 -2.74 7.23
N PRO A 44 19.64 -2.71 7.77
CA PRO A 44 19.13 -1.56 8.52
C PRO A 44 20.05 -1.12 9.65
N LEU A 45 20.04 0.16 9.98
CA LEU A 45 20.83 0.77 11.04
C LEU A 45 22.36 0.61 10.89
N SER A 46 22.82 0.37 9.67
CA SER A 46 24.23 0.22 9.32
C SER A 46 24.64 1.19 8.21
N PRO A 47 25.93 1.38 7.94
CA PRO A 47 26.39 2.21 6.84
C PRO A 47 25.95 1.71 5.44
N THR A 48 25.54 0.45 5.33
CA THR A 48 25.09 -0.15 4.07
C THR A 48 23.55 -0.12 3.91
N ALA A 49 22.81 0.44 4.87
CA ALA A 49 21.36 0.43 4.89
C ALA A 49 20.75 1.01 3.60
N THR A 50 19.79 0.29 3.02
CA THR A 50 18.85 0.85 2.06
C THR A 50 17.78 1.59 2.85
N ARG A 51 17.64 2.91 2.65
CA ARG A 51 16.75 3.77 3.44
C ARG A 51 15.58 4.26 2.62
N VAL A 52 14.39 4.08 3.19
CA VAL A 52 13.11 4.58 2.64
C VAL A 52 12.49 5.54 3.64
N MET A 53 12.05 6.70 3.19
CA MET A 53 11.24 7.64 3.96
C MET A 53 9.81 7.57 3.46
N VAL A 54 8.88 7.23 4.37
CA VAL A 54 7.44 7.16 4.08
C VAL A 54 6.79 8.43 4.61
N LEU A 55 6.17 9.20 3.72
CA LEU A 55 5.47 10.44 4.04
C LEU A 55 3.98 10.16 4.21
N GLY A 56 3.56 10.03 5.45
CA GLY A 56 2.27 9.53 5.89
C GLY A 56 2.42 8.19 6.60
N ALA A 57 2.30 8.21 7.92
CA ALA A 57 2.49 7.04 8.78
C ALA A 57 1.16 6.58 9.41
N GLY A 58 0.05 6.73 8.67
CA GLY A 58 -1.27 6.24 9.03
C GLY A 58 -1.39 4.72 8.98
N GLU A 59 -2.62 4.20 8.86
CA GLU A 59 -2.90 2.76 8.80
C GLU A 59 -2.28 2.08 7.58
N LEU A 60 -2.36 2.70 6.40
CA LEU A 60 -1.78 2.13 5.18
C LEU A 60 -0.26 2.28 5.20
N GLY A 61 0.24 3.46 5.60
CA GLY A 61 1.68 3.71 5.77
C GLY A 61 2.33 2.73 6.74
N LYS A 62 1.64 2.31 7.82
CA LYS A 62 2.12 1.26 8.73
C LYS A 62 2.36 -0.06 8.01
N GLU A 63 1.42 -0.52 7.20
CA GLU A 63 1.56 -1.78 6.46
C GLU A 63 2.66 -1.69 5.39
N VAL A 64 2.81 -0.53 4.71
CA VAL A 64 3.94 -0.26 3.79
C VAL A 64 5.28 -0.35 4.54
N ILE A 65 5.39 0.26 5.72
CA ILE A 65 6.59 0.23 6.55
C ILE A 65 6.93 -1.20 6.94
N ILE A 66 5.96 -1.98 7.41
CA ILE A 66 6.14 -3.39 7.76
C ILE A 66 6.60 -4.20 6.54
N ALA A 67 6.04 -3.95 5.36
CA ALA A 67 6.43 -4.62 4.12
C ALA A 67 7.90 -4.33 3.77
N PHE A 68 8.36 -3.08 3.89
CA PHE A 68 9.77 -2.74 3.70
C PHE A 68 10.69 -3.40 4.73
N GLN A 69 10.28 -3.42 6.00
CA GLN A 69 11.08 -4.05 7.07
C GLN A 69 11.27 -5.56 6.85
N ARG A 70 10.24 -6.27 6.35
CA ARG A 70 10.36 -7.69 5.96
C ARG A 70 11.40 -7.94 4.87
N LEU A 71 11.72 -6.91 4.08
CA LEU A 71 12.77 -6.94 3.04
C LEU A 71 14.12 -6.42 3.53
N GLY A 72 14.27 -6.15 4.83
CA GLY A 72 15.52 -5.66 5.42
C GLY A 72 15.83 -4.20 5.07
N VAL A 73 14.83 -3.38 4.82
CA VAL A 73 14.98 -1.95 4.50
C VAL A 73 14.85 -1.10 5.77
N GLU A 74 15.73 -0.12 5.96
CA GLU A 74 15.60 0.88 7.02
C GLU A 74 14.52 1.89 6.64
N VAL A 75 13.53 2.06 7.53
CA VAL A 75 12.40 2.94 7.27
C VAL A 75 12.37 4.11 8.24
N ILE A 76 12.19 5.31 7.69
CA ILE A 76 11.91 6.56 8.39
C ILE A 76 10.44 6.89 8.18
N ALA A 77 9.64 6.91 9.23
CA ALA A 77 8.22 7.27 9.18
C ALA A 77 8.04 8.75 9.52
N VAL A 78 7.39 9.49 8.64
CA VAL A 78 7.10 10.92 8.82
C VAL A 78 5.59 11.11 8.90
N ASP A 79 5.11 11.81 9.93
CA ASP A 79 3.72 12.22 10.04
C ASP A 79 3.61 13.56 10.77
N ARG A 80 2.45 14.22 10.68
CA ARG A 80 2.18 15.52 11.32
C ARG A 80 1.97 15.44 12.84
N TYR A 81 1.76 14.27 13.40
CA TYR A 81 1.52 14.03 14.82
C TYR A 81 2.38 12.87 15.34
N ALA A 82 2.68 12.92 16.63
CA ALA A 82 3.45 11.89 17.29
C ALA A 82 2.66 10.59 17.46
N ASP A 83 3.38 9.48 17.57
CA ASP A 83 2.82 8.15 17.81
C ASP A 83 1.84 7.68 16.71
N ALA A 84 2.00 8.21 15.49
CA ALA A 84 1.26 7.71 14.34
C ALA A 84 1.49 6.19 14.14
N PRO A 85 0.51 5.44 13.63
CA PRO A 85 0.59 3.98 13.51
C PRO A 85 1.89 3.44 12.91
N GLY A 86 2.38 4.07 11.85
CA GLY A 86 3.64 3.68 11.20
C GLY A 86 4.89 4.05 12.00
N GLN A 87 4.85 5.14 12.77
CA GLN A 87 5.96 5.53 13.65
C GLN A 87 6.19 4.51 14.77
N GLN A 88 5.14 3.83 15.23
CA GLN A 88 5.23 2.79 16.27
C GLN A 88 6.05 1.57 15.83
N VAL A 89 6.23 1.36 14.54
CA VAL A 89 6.94 0.19 13.97
C VAL A 89 8.17 0.55 13.16
N ALA A 90 8.36 1.82 12.79
CA ALA A 90 9.50 2.26 11.98
C ALA A 90 10.83 2.22 12.74
N HIS A 91 11.96 2.21 12.02
CA HIS A 91 13.29 2.33 12.62
C HIS A 91 13.54 3.73 13.15
N ARG A 92 12.96 4.75 12.50
CA ARG A 92 13.04 6.16 12.89
C ARG A 92 11.69 6.81 12.70
N ALA A 93 11.35 7.76 13.56
CA ALA A 93 10.11 8.52 13.53
C ALA A 93 10.41 10.02 13.52
N GLU A 94 9.70 10.76 12.69
CA GLU A 94 9.76 12.22 12.60
C GLU A 94 8.36 12.81 12.64
N VAL A 95 8.20 13.88 13.40
CA VAL A 95 6.94 14.64 13.47
C VAL A 95 7.16 15.96 12.73
N VAL A 96 6.51 16.13 11.60
CA VAL A 96 6.71 17.26 10.69
C VAL A 96 5.39 17.66 10.05
N ASP A 97 5.13 18.95 9.98
CA ASP A 97 4.11 19.46 9.08
C ASP A 97 4.60 19.27 7.63
N MET A 98 4.13 18.21 6.99
CA MET A 98 4.55 17.88 5.62
C MET A 98 4.00 18.85 4.56
N THR A 99 3.11 19.78 4.94
CA THR A 99 2.66 20.87 4.07
C THR A 99 3.62 22.06 4.07
N ASP A 100 4.56 22.11 5.03
CA ASP A 100 5.67 23.05 5.06
C ASP A 100 6.85 22.49 4.24
N ALA A 101 7.14 23.13 3.12
CA ALA A 101 8.19 22.69 2.20
C ALA A 101 9.59 22.73 2.80
N ASP A 102 9.90 23.73 3.61
CA ASP A 102 11.21 23.89 4.22
C ASP A 102 11.44 22.86 5.34
N ALA A 103 10.42 22.61 6.16
CA ALA A 103 10.44 21.58 7.18
C ALA A 103 10.61 20.19 6.58
N LEU A 104 9.88 19.88 5.51
CA LEU A 104 9.99 18.60 4.80
C LEU A 104 11.39 18.42 4.18
N MET A 105 11.91 19.45 3.52
CA MET A 105 13.26 19.42 2.94
C MET A 105 14.33 19.19 4.01
N ALA A 106 14.24 19.87 5.16
CA ALA A 106 15.20 19.71 6.25
C ALA A 106 15.26 18.28 6.79
N VAL A 107 14.10 17.58 6.86
CA VAL A 107 14.05 16.18 7.30
C VAL A 107 14.65 15.24 6.25
N ILE A 108 14.35 15.45 4.96
CA ILE A 108 14.91 14.66 3.86
C ILE A 108 16.45 14.83 3.81
N GLU A 109 16.95 16.05 3.91
CA GLU A 109 18.39 16.34 3.95
C GLU A 109 19.11 15.73 5.16
N ARG A 110 18.47 15.74 6.33
CA ARG A 110 19.02 15.15 7.58
C ARG A 110 19.15 13.63 7.49
N HIS A 111 18.14 12.94 6.97
CA HIS A 111 18.11 11.47 6.92
C HIS A 111 18.73 10.88 5.67
N GLN A 112 18.83 11.64 4.60
CA GLN A 112 19.38 11.20 3.31
C GLN A 112 18.80 9.84 2.85
N PRO A 113 17.47 9.71 2.71
CA PRO A 113 16.86 8.48 2.22
C PRO A 113 17.26 8.24 0.76
N HIS A 114 17.27 6.98 0.33
CA HIS A 114 17.41 6.65 -1.09
C HIS A 114 16.08 6.84 -1.83
N TYR A 115 14.97 6.56 -1.13
CA TYR A 115 13.62 6.66 -1.66
C TYR A 115 12.73 7.49 -0.73
N VAL A 116 11.92 8.36 -1.32
CA VAL A 116 10.81 9.07 -0.66
C VAL A 116 9.52 8.52 -1.23
N VAL A 117 8.66 8.01 -0.36
CA VAL A 117 7.39 7.36 -0.71
C VAL A 117 6.24 8.17 -0.13
N PRO A 118 5.55 8.98 -0.96
CA PRO A 118 4.35 9.69 -0.57
C PRO A 118 3.18 8.72 -0.35
N GLU A 119 2.56 8.79 0.83
CA GLU A 119 1.47 7.89 1.22
C GLU A 119 0.19 8.64 1.56
N ILE A 120 0.26 9.98 1.66
CA ILE A 120 -0.91 10.85 1.85
C ILE A 120 -0.89 12.00 0.84
N GLU A 121 -2.02 12.73 0.74
CA GLU A 121 -2.14 13.88 -0.16
C GLU A 121 -1.60 15.18 0.44
N ALA A 122 -1.65 15.36 1.76
CA ALA A 122 -1.26 16.60 2.43
C ALA A 122 0.26 16.75 2.53
N ILE A 123 0.93 16.99 1.39
CA ILE A 123 2.37 17.13 1.25
C ILE A 123 2.69 18.36 0.42
N ALA A 124 3.73 19.10 0.80
CA ALA A 124 4.29 20.18 0.00
C ALA A 124 4.92 19.62 -1.31
N THR A 125 4.12 19.49 -2.35
CA THR A 125 4.56 18.93 -3.64
C THR A 125 5.74 19.67 -4.28
N PRO A 126 5.91 21.02 -4.12
CA PRO A 126 7.10 21.71 -4.60
C PRO A 126 8.40 21.16 -3.97
N ALA A 127 8.36 20.72 -2.71
CA ALA A 127 9.52 20.08 -2.07
C ALA A 127 9.88 18.75 -2.75
N LEU A 128 8.89 17.92 -3.11
CA LEU A 128 9.14 16.67 -3.82
C LEU A 128 9.76 16.89 -5.21
N VAL A 129 9.30 17.91 -5.93
CA VAL A 129 9.89 18.31 -7.22
C VAL A 129 11.34 18.75 -7.05
N GLU A 130 11.64 19.52 -6.01
CA GLU A 130 13.01 19.97 -5.71
C GLU A 130 13.92 18.80 -5.27
N VAL A 131 13.38 17.80 -4.52
CA VAL A 131 14.08 16.56 -4.17
C VAL A 131 14.54 15.81 -5.43
N GLU A 132 13.63 15.60 -6.40
CA GLU A 132 13.97 14.96 -7.67
C GLU A 132 14.99 15.78 -8.46
N LYS A 133 14.78 17.08 -8.58
CA LYS A 133 15.63 18.01 -9.34
C LYS A 133 17.05 18.07 -8.77
N ARG A 134 17.20 18.08 -7.45
CA ARG A 134 18.51 18.07 -6.77
C ARG A 134 19.13 16.68 -6.66
N GLY A 135 18.39 15.63 -7.01
CA GLY A 135 18.85 14.25 -6.89
C GLY A 135 19.11 13.82 -5.45
N LEU A 136 18.35 14.34 -4.48
CA LEU A 136 18.51 14.01 -3.06
C LEU A 136 17.98 12.62 -2.73
N ALA A 137 16.91 12.22 -3.39
CA ALA A 137 16.29 10.90 -3.29
C ALA A 137 15.45 10.64 -4.55
N GLU A 138 15.10 9.39 -4.80
CA GLU A 138 14.11 9.04 -5.81
C GLU A 138 12.71 9.10 -5.17
N VAL A 139 11.82 9.93 -5.72
CA VAL A 139 10.41 10.01 -5.28
C VAL A 139 9.60 8.98 -6.04
N ILE A 140 8.90 8.07 -5.34
CA ILE A 140 8.18 6.95 -5.95
C ILE A 140 6.79 6.79 -5.33
N PRO A 141 5.73 6.85 -6.15
CA PRO A 141 5.73 7.26 -7.56
C PRO A 141 6.23 8.71 -7.73
N THR A 142 6.47 9.14 -8.95
CA THR A 142 7.14 10.43 -9.25
C THR A 142 6.46 11.61 -8.57
N ALA A 143 7.20 12.69 -8.27
CA ALA A 143 6.63 13.94 -7.78
C ALA A 143 5.50 14.46 -8.70
N ARG A 144 5.62 14.27 -10.03
CA ARG A 144 4.55 14.59 -10.99
C ARG A 144 3.26 13.82 -10.70
N ALA A 145 3.36 12.52 -10.38
CA ALA A 145 2.18 11.71 -10.06
C ALA A 145 1.46 12.25 -8.82
N VAL A 146 2.23 12.61 -7.78
CA VAL A 146 1.67 13.19 -6.56
C VAL A 146 1.02 14.54 -6.83
N VAL A 147 1.69 15.43 -7.59
CA VAL A 147 1.14 16.75 -7.99
C VAL A 147 -0.18 16.58 -8.74
N ALA A 148 -0.21 15.72 -9.76
CA ALA A 148 -1.39 15.54 -10.60
C ALA A 148 -2.59 14.95 -9.83
N THR A 149 -2.36 14.07 -8.86
CA THR A 149 -3.45 13.41 -8.12
C THR A 149 -3.91 14.17 -6.88
N MET A 150 -3.16 15.17 -6.43
CA MET A 150 -3.63 16.10 -5.39
C MET A 150 -4.68 17.09 -5.90
N ASP A 151 -4.65 17.38 -7.18
CA ASP A 151 -5.50 18.35 -7.87
C ASP A 151 -6.49 17.63 -8.80
N ARG A 152 -7.79 17.66 -8.46
CA ARG A 152 -8.83 17.08 -9.30
C ARG A 152 -8.87 17.67 -10.71
N GLU A 153 -8.49 18.94 -10.87
CA GLU A 153 -8.37 19.55 -12.20
C GLU A 153 -7.23 18.89 -12.98
N GLY A 154 -6.07 18.76 -12.37
CA GLY A 154 -4.90 18.15 -13.00
C GLY A 154 -5.15 16.71 -13.43
N ILE A 155 -5.69 15.87 -12.53
CA ILE A 155 -5.94 14.46 -12.86
C ILE A 155 -7.09 14.29 -13.88
N ARG A 156 -8.13 15.13 -13.81
CA ARG A 156 -9.27 15.06 -14.73
C ARG A 156 -8.84 15.45 -16.15
N ARG A 157 -8.06 16.54 -16.31
CA ARG A 157 -7.50 16.94 -17.59
C ARG A 157 -6.53 15.90 -18.15
N LEU A 158 -5.67 15.34 -17.33
CA LEU A 158 -4.79 14.24 -17.75
C LEU A 158 -5.61 13.06 -18.28
N ALA A 159 -6.66 12.64 -17.56
CA ALA A 159 -7.47 11.50 -17.95
C ALA A 159 -8.23 11.74 -19.24
N ASP A 160 -8.93 12.86 -19.37
CA ASP A 160 -9.80 13.18 -20.50
C ASP A 160 -9.01 13.78 -21.67
N GLU A 161 -8.36 14.94 -21.46
CA GLU A 161 -7.79 15.74 -22.55
C GLU A 161 -6.48 15.14 -23.09
N GLU A 162 -5.60 14.59 -22.22
CA GLU A 162 -4.31 14.03 -22.67
C GLU A 162 -4.42 12.55 -23.03
N LEU A 163 -5.15 11.76 -22.23
CA LEU A 163 -5.23 10.33 -22.40
C LEU A 163 -6.53 9.88 -23.12
N GLY A 164 -7.54 10.73 -23.26
CA GLY A 164 -8.83 10.41 -23.88
C GLY A 164 -9.51 9.22 -23.22
N LEU A 165 -9.51 9.17 -21.89
CA LEU A 165 -10.21 8.14 -21.12
C LEU A 165 -11.69 8.53 -20.98
N PRO A 166 -12.62 7.56 -20.99
CA PRO A 166 -14.00 7.84 -20.61
C PRO A 166 -14.08 8.39 -19.19
N THR A 167 -14.65 9.59 -19.01
CA THR A 167 -14.88 10.23 -17.71
C THR A 167 -16.31 10.74 -17.63
N SER A 168 -16.77 11.16 -16.44
CA SER A 168 -17.96 12.00 -16.34
C SER A 168 -17.74 13.30 -17.14
N PRO A 169 -18.74 13.86 -17.79
CA PRO A 169 -18.69 15.27 -18.25
C PRO A 169 -18.37 16.18 -17.07
N TYR A 170 -17.53 17.18 -17.25
CA TYR A 170 -17.11 18.05 -16.15
C TYR A 170 -16.87 19.49 -16.58
N LEU A 171 -17.04 20.40 -15.63
CA LEU A 171 -16.68 21.81 -15.75
C LEU A 171 -16.07 22.29 -14.42
N PHE A 172 -15.30 23.38 -14.49
CA PHE A 172 -14.71 24.01 -13.30
C PHE A 172 -15.35 25.36 -13.07
N ALA A 173 -15.52 25.73 -11.80
CA ALA A 173 -16.06 27.02 -11.40
C ALA A 173 -15.21 27.62 -10.26
N SER A 174 -14.96 28.94 -10.33
CA SER A 174 -14.21 29.71 -9.34
C SER A 174 -15.07 30.77 -8.64
N SER A 175 -16.35 30.84 -8.99
CA SER A 175 -17.34 31.68 -8.33
C SER A 175 -18.69 30.98 -8.28
N HIS A 176 -19.62 31.51 -7.47
CA HIS A 176 -20.96 30.97 -7.41
C HIS A 176 -21.72 31.11 -8.74
N GLU A 177 -21.50 32.21 -9.45
CA GLU A 177 -22.09 32.47 -10.75
C GLU A 177 -21.58 31.49 -11.80
N GLU A 178 -20.26 31.24 -11.84
CA GLU A 178 -19.67 30.22 -12.72
C GLU A 178 -20.20 28.81 -12.36
N LEU A 179 -20.47 28.53 -11.08
CA LEU A 179 -21.08 27.27 -10.67
C LEU A 179 -22.51 27.12 -11.19
N GLU A 180 -23.33 28.19 -11.14
CA GLU A 180 -24.69 28.17 -11.70
C GLU A 180 -24.66 27.89 -13.22
N GLU A 181 -23.74 28.53 -13.95
CA GLU A 181 -23.55 28.30 -15.38
C GLU A 181 -23.09 26.86 -15.67
N ALA A 182 -22.09 26.37 -14.94
CA ALA A 182 -21.57 24.99 -15.09
C ALA A 182 -22.63 23.93 -14.80
N VAL A 183 -23.44 24.12 -13.73
CA VAL A 183 -24.55 23.21 -13.43
C VAL A 183 -25.65 23.29 -14.49
N GLY A 184 -25.89 24.49 -15.06
CA GLY A 184 -26.84 24.68 -16.15
C GLY A 184 -26.42 23.93 -17.44
N GLU A 185 -25.12 23.85 -17.73
CA GLU A 185 -24.58 23.15 -18.89
C GLU A 185 -24.50 21.61 -18.66
N ILE A 186 -24.01 21.17 -17.50
CA ILE A 186 -23.91 19.73 -17.14
C ILE A 186 -25.31 19.12 -16.94
N GLY A 187 -26.24 19.87 -16.34
CA GLY A 187 -27.57 19.38 -16.02
C GLY A 187 -27.66 18.69 -14.67
N PHE A 188 -28.90 18.25 -14.35
CA PHE A 188 -29.21 17.55 -13.10
C PHE A 188 -29.48 16.06 -13.34
N PRO A 189 -29.08 15.16 -12.39
CA PRO A 189 -28.24 15.44 -11.23
C PRO A 189 -26.75 15.62 -11.62
N CYS A 190 -26.02 16.41 -10.84
CA CYS A 190 -24.58 16.54 -10.94
C CYS A 190 -23.93 16.50 -9.55
N VAL A 191 -22.60 16.40 -9.51
CA VAL A 191 -21.84 16.38 -8.25
C VAL A 191 -20.88 17.55 -8.22
N VAL A 192 -20.96 18.35 -7.18
CA VAL A 192 -20.02 19.46 -6.92
C VAL A 192 -19.00 19.01 -5.90
N LYS A 193 -17.71 19.17 -6.21
CA LYS A 193 -16.59 18.76 -5.34
C LYS A 193 -15.54 19.87 -5.27
N PRO A 194 -14.87 20.10 -4.12
CA PRO A 194 -13.67 20.93 -4.08
C PRO A 194 -12.57 20.33 -4.99
N VAL A 195 -11.81 21.17 -5.67
CA VAL A 195 -10.66 20.70 -6.48
C VAL A 195 -9.60 20.06 -5.58
N MET A 196 -9.31 20.65 -4.41
CA MET A 196 -8.31 20.16 -3.47
C MET A 196 -8.96 19.44 -2.27
N SER A 197 -9.44 18.23 -2.46
CA SER A 197 -10.07 17.42 -1.40
C SER A 197 -9.93 15.93 -1.68
N SER A 198 -9.99 15.09 -0.63
CA SER A 198 -10.00 13.64 -0.70
C SER A 198 -11.08 13.04 0.21
N SER A 199 -11.38 11.76 0.03
CA SER A 199 -12.34 11.00 0.85
C SER A 199 -13.73 11.63 0.90
N GLY A 200 -14.24 12.12 -0.23
CA GLY A 200 -15.60 12.67 -0.34
C GLY A 200 -15.90 13.93 0.46
N LYS A 201 -14.89 14.54 1.13
CA LYS A 201 -15.11 15.75 1.93
C LYS A 201 -15.45 16.94 1.05
N GLY A 202 -16.52 17.66 1.42
CA GLY A 202 -16.99 18.83 0.69
C GLY A 202 -17.77 18.51 -0.59
N GLN A 203 -18.01 17.22 -0.91
CA GLN A 203 -18.79 16.87 -2.09
C GLN A 203 -20.31 16.90 -1.80
N THR A 204 -21.08 17.32 -2.79
CA THR A 204 -22.55 17.42 -2.72
C THR A 204 -23.18 16.99 -4.04
N VAL A 205 -24.21 16.15 -3.98
CA VAL A 205 -25.03 15.84 -5.15
C VAL A 205 -26.10 16.93 -5.29
N VAL A 206 -26.09 17.64 -6.40
CA VAL A 206 -27.02 18.70 -6.76
C VAL A 206 -28.12 18.11 -7.65
N ARG A 207 -29.36 18.13 -7.18
CA ARG A 207 -30.52 17.56 -7.87
C ARG A 207 -31.48 18.62 -8.43
N ALA A 208 -31.39 19.83 -7.89
CA ALA A 208 -32.26 20.95 -8.26
C ALA A 208 -31.52 22.29 -8.09
N PRO A 209 -31.96 23.37 -8.74
CA PRO A 209 -31.32 24.68 -8.59
C PRO A 209 -31.18 25.16 -7.15
N ALA A 210 -32.10 24.78 -6.26
CA ALA A 210 -32.04 25.14 -4.84
C ALA A 210 -30.83 24.52 -4.10
N ASP A 211 -30.20 23.47 -4.64
CA ASP A 211 -29.07 22.78 -4.03
C ASP A 211 -27.74 23.47 -4.35
N ILE A 212 -27.67 24.37 -5.34
CA ILE A 212 -26.42 24.96 -5.85
C ILE A 212 -25.70 25.77 -4.77
N GLY A 213 -26.43 26.72 -4.11
CA GLY A 213 -25.87 27.56 -3.05
C GLY A 213 -25.33 26.74 -1.86
N PRO A 214 -26.12 25.80 -1.29
CA PRO A 214 -25.63 24.86 -0.29
C PRO A 214 -24.40 24.05 -0.74
N ALA A 215 -24.35 23.58 -1.99
CA ALA A 215 -23.22 22.83 -2.54
C ALA A 215 -21.95 23.68 -2.63
N TRP A 216 -22.04 24.93 -3.11
CA TRP A 216 -20.95 25.88 -3.10
C TRP A 216 -20.36 26.07 -1.71
N ASN A 217 -21.24 26.38 -0.74
CA ASN A 217 -20.82 26.59 0.65
C ASN A 217 -20.15 25.35 1.24
N THR A 218 -20.70 24.16 0.97
CA THR A 218 -20.12 22.90 1.45
C THR A 218 -18.75 22.64 0.82
N ALA A 219 -18.61 22.88 -0.48
CA ALA A 219 -17.37 22.65 -1.20
C ALA A 219 -16.25 23.62 -0.77
N THR A 220 -16.56 24.90 -0.59
CA THR A 220 -15.58 25.93 -0.22
C THR A 220 -15.16 25.85 1.25
N THR A 221 -16.05 25.42 2.16
CA THR A 221 -15.75 25.26 3.59
C THR A 221 -15.18 23.90 3.94
N GLY A 222 -15.49 22.85 3.16
CA GLY A 222 -15.07 21.47 3.40
C GLY A 222 -13.72 21.09 2.81
N ALA A 223 -13.08 21.97 2.03
CA ALA A 223 -11.80 21.73 1.42
C ALA A 223 -10.67 21.62 2.46
N ARG A 224 -9.71 20.69 2.26
CA ARG A 224 -8.50 20.58 3.11
C ARG A 224 -7.55 21.76 2.96
N VAL A 225 -7.54 22.38 1.79
CA VAL A 225 -6.85 23.63 1.48
C VAL A 225 -7.92 24.62 1.08
N GLN A 226 -7.94 25.79 1.72
CA GLN A 226 -8.88 26.85 1.36
C GLN A 226 -8.67 27.22 -0.10
N GLY A 227 -9.70 27.02 -0.91
CA GLY A 227 -9.72 27.32 -2.34
C GLY A 227 -11.14 27.58 -2.77
N GLU A 228 -11.32 28.55 -3.65
CA GLU A 228 -12.63 28.92 -4.20
C GLU A 228 -12.98 28.13 -5.48
N ARG A 229 -12.11 27.16 -5.90
CA ARG A 229 -12.31 26.42 -7.15
C ARG A 229 -12.94 25.06 -6.90
N VAL A 230 -13.99 24.78 -7.63
CA VAL A 230 -14.75 23.51 -7.58
C VAL A 230 -14.81 22.86 -8.97
N ILE A 231 -15.06 21.55 -8.98
CA ILE A 231 -15.43 20.79 -10.18
C ILE A 231 -16.90 20.40 -10.07
N VAL A 232 -17.63 20.55 -11.18
CA VAL A 232 -18.98 20.04 -11.39
C VAL A 232 -18.87 18.85 -12.32
N GLU A 233 -19.31 17.69 -11.88
CA GLU A 233 -19.27 16.44 -12.65
C GLU A 233 -20.68 15.94 -12.90
N GLY A 234 -20.98 15.51 -14.12
CA GLY A 234 -22.23 14.83 -14.43
C GLY A 234 -22.36 13.55 -13.60
N PHE A 235 -23.55 13.32 -13.07
CA PHE A 235 -23.81 12.12 -12.27
C PHE A 235 -23.88 10.90 -13.18
N ILE A 236 -23.00 9.92 -12.96
CA ILE A 236 -23.05 8.61 -13.65
C ILE A 236 -23.95 7.69 -12.82
N GLU A 237 -25.02 7.20 -13.43
CA GLU A 237 -25.81 6.10 -12.89
C GLU A 237 -25.09 4.79 -13.19
N PHE A 238 -24.22 4.36 -12.27
CA PHE A 238 -23.46 3.12 -12.40
C PHE A 238 -24.16 1.95 -11.69
N ASP A 239 -23.87 0.74 -12.16
CA ASP A 239 -24.34 -0.50 -11.54
C ASP A 239 -23.49 -0.83 -10.30
N TYR A 240 -22.18 -0.60 -10.39
CA TYR A 240 -21.23 -0.77 -9.30
C TYR A 240 -19.96 0.05 -9.52
N GLU A 241 -19.22 0.24 -8.43
CA GLU A 241 -17.90 0.86 -8.39
C GLU A 241 -16.84 -0.18 -8.00
N ILE A 242 -15.69 -0.12 -8.64
CA ILE A 242 -14.55 -0.97 -8.31
C ILE A 242 -13.28 -0.15 -8.10
N THR A 243 -12.36 -0.72 -7.31
CA THR A 243 -10.96 -0.34 -7.34
C THR A 243 -10.16 -1.42 -8.09
N LEU A 244 -9.43 -1.02 -9.13
CA LEU A 244 -8.49 -1.89 -9.83
C LEU A 244 -7.06 -1.54 -9.42
N LEU A 245 -6.50 -2.34 -8.49
CA LEU A 245 -5.10 -2.18 -8.10
C LEU A 245 -4.20 -2.53 -9.29
N THR A 246 -3.48 -1.52 -9.74
CA THR A 246 -2.55 -1.60 -10.87
C THR A 246 -1.13 -1.46 -10.34
N VAL A 247 -0.33 -2.51 -10.48
CA VAL A 247 1.06 -2.52 -10.01
C VAL A 247 2.00 -2.30 -11.17
N ARG A 248 2.73 -1.20 -11.15
CA ARG A 248 3.81 -0.96 -12.11
C ARG A 248 5.12 -1.43 -11.52
N ALA A 249 5.69 -2.46 -12.10
CA ALA A 249 6.93 -3.06 -11.64
C ALA A 249 7.92 -3.27 -12.80
N ILE A 250 9.20 -3.40 -12.47
CA ILE A 250 10.23 -3.69 -13.46
C ILE A 250 10.14 -5.18 -13.81
N ASP A 251 9.91 -5.47 -15.08
CA ASP A 251 10.01 -6.82 -15.61
C ASP A 251 11.48 -7.25 -15.65
N PRO A 252 11.87 -8.32 -14.92
CA PRO A 252 13.26 -8.77 -14.85
C PRO A 252 13.83 -9.20 -16.21
N ALA A 253 12.98 -9.64 -17.14
CA ALA A 253 13.41 -10.10 -18.45
C ALA A 253 13.76 -8.95 -19.39
N THR A 254 13.09 -7.82 -19.27
CA THR A 254 13.24 -6.68 -20.20
C THR A 254 13.89 -5.46 -19.56
N GLY A 255 13.93 -5.37 -18.23
CA GLY A 255 14.38 -4.18 -17.48
C GLY A 255 13.43 -2.96 -17.63
N ARG A 256 12.24 -3.15 -18.21
CA ARG A 256 11.25 -2.10 -18.47
C ARG A 256 10.08 -2.22 -17.50
N LEU A 257 9.37 -1.11 -17.29
CA LEU A 257 8.13 -1.15 -16.51
C LEU A 257 7.04 -1.94 -17.26
N ALA A 258 6.41 -2.85 -16.54
CA ALA A 258 5.21 -3.56 -16.92
C ALA A 258 4.10 -3.25 -15.92
N SER A 259 2.85 -3.27 -16.39
CA SER A 259 1.67 -3.16 -15.53
C SER A 259 1.10 -4.54 -15.25
N HIS A 260 0.83 -4.81 -13.97
CA HIS A 260 0.18 -6.02 -13.47
C HIS A 260 -1.12 -5.60 -12.79
N PHE A 261 -2.19 -6.38 -12.95
CA PHE A 261 -3.51 -6.04 -12.43
C PHE A 261 -3.95 -7.11 -11.45
N CYS A 262 -4.36 -6.66 -10.25
CA CYS A 262 -5.03 -7.53 -9.30
C CYS A 262 -6.45 -7.87 -9.79
N ALA A 263 -7.06 -8.89 -9.24
CA ALA A 263 -8.49 -9.10 -9.43
C ALA A 263 -9.26 -7.84 -8.95
N PRO A 264 -10.35 -7.43 -9.62
CA PRO A 264 -11.12 -6.26 -9.24
C PRO A 264 -11.60 -6.33 -7.78
N ILE A 265 -11.56 -5.18 -7.10
CA ILE A 265 -12.06 -5.04 -5.73
C ILE A 265 -13.37 -4.27 -5.79
N GLY A 266 -14.46 -4.93 -5.41
CA GLY A 266 -15.72 -4.25 -5.12
C GLY A 266 -15.68 -3.63 -3.74
N HIS A 267 -16.34 -2.49 -3.55
CA HIS A 267 -16.40 -1.84 -2.24
C HIS A 267 -17.73 -1.16 -2.02
N GLN A 268 -18.02 -0.85 -0.76
CA GLN A 268 -19.15 -0.05 -0.37
C GLN A 268 -18.69 1.17 0.39
N GLN A 269 -19.24 2.32 0.01
CA GLN A 269 -19.04 3.59 0.70
C GLN A 269 -20.36 4.05 1.34
N VAL A 270 -20.28 4.66 2.51
CA VAL A 270 -21.43 5.29 3.19
C VAL A 270 -21.05 6.71 3.56
N GLY A 271 -21.69 7.69 2.89
CA GLY A 271 -21.38 9.09 3.07
C GLY A 271 -19.95 9.47 2.66
N GLY A 272 -19.39 8.78 1.67
CA GLY A 272 -18.02 8.99 1.16
C GLY A 272 -16.93 8.27 1.96
N ASP A 273 -17.28 7.56 3.03
CA ASP A 273 -16.33 6.74 3.78
C ASP A 273 -16.42 5.27 3.36
N TYR A 274 -15.28 4.65 3.10
CA TYR A 274 -15.16 3.22 2.91
C TYR A 274 -15.61 2.45 4.15
N VAL A 275 -16.49 1.44 3.97
CA VAL A 275 -17.00 0.59 5.05
C VAL A 275 -16.67 -0.88 4.89
N GLU A 276 -16.69 -1.39 3.67
CA GLU A 276 -16.28 -2.76 3.35
C GLU A 276 -15.71 -2.86 1.92
N SER A 277 -14.87 -3.84 1.68
CA SER A 277 -14.43 -4.24 0.34
C SER A 277 -14.37 -5.77 0.22
N TRP A 278 -14.41 -6.26 -1.01
CA TRP A 278 -14.35 -7.69 -1.31
C TRP A 278 -13.62 -7.96 -2.62
N GLN A 279 -13.02 -9.13 -2.72
CA GLN A 279 -12.24 -9.54 -3.87
C GLN A 279 -12.38 -11.06 -4.11
N PRO A 280 -12.60 -11.52 -5.36
CA PRO A 280 -12.78 -10.70 -6.55
C PRO A 280 -14.19 -10.09 -6.63
N HIS A 281 -14.33 -8.94 -7.32
CA HIS A 281 -15.61 -8.48 -7.81
C HIS A 281 -15.85 -9.06 -9.22
N GLU A 282 -17.01 -9.63 -9.45
CA GLU A 282 -17.38 -10.21 -10.76
C GLU A 282 -17.66 -9.09 -11.77
N MET A 283 -17.08 -9.22 -12.96
CA MET A 283 -17.26 -8.31 -14.08
C MET A 283 -17.43 -9.10 -15.37
N SER A 284 -18.09 -8.51 -16.35
CA SER A 284 -18.05 -9.05 -17.72
C SER A 284 -16.63 -9.01 -18.29
N THR A 285 -16.33 -9.85 -19.25
CA THR A 285 -15.00 -9.85 -19.90
C THR A 285 -14.71 -8.50 -20.59
N ASP A 286 -15.74 -7.87 -21.17
CA ASP A 286 -15.61 -6.62 -21.91
C ASP A 286 -15.39 -5.45 -20.93
N ALA A 287 -16.15 -5.38 -19.83
CA ALA A 287 -15.95 -4.40 -18.78
C ALA A 287 -14.57 -4.54 -18.11
N LEU A 288 -14.11 -5.77 -17.81
CA LEU A 288 -12.79 -6.01 -17.26
C LEU A 288 -11.67 -5.59 -18.23
N GLY A 289 -11.85 -5.86 -19.52
CA GLY A 289 -10.91 -5.41 -20.57
C GLY A 289 -10.82 -3.88 -20.65
N ALA A 290 -11.97 -3.18 -20.62
CA ALA A 290 -12.05 -1.72 -20.59
C ALA A 290 -11.40 -1.15 -19.32
N ALA A 291 -11.73 -1.68 -18.13
CA ALA A 291 -11.16 -1.29 -16.85
C ALA A 291 -9.62 -1.42 -16.85
N THR A 292 -9.11 -2.55 -17.31
CA THR A 292 -7.66 -2.82 -17.43
C THR A 292 -6.98 -1.82 -18.37
N SER A 293 -7.62 -1.52 -19.52
CA SER A 293 -7.09 -0.54 -20.48
C SER A 293 -7.01 0.88 -19.88
N ILE A 294 -8.07 1.32 -19.19
CA ILE A 294 -8.10 2.62 -18.52
C ILE A 294 -7.02 2.69 -17.45
N ALA A 295 -6.95 1.69 -16.58
CA ALA A 295 -5.99 1.63 -15.48
C ALA A 295 -4.52 1.60 -15.97
N ALA A 296 -4.23 0.86 -17.04
CA ALA A 296 -2.90 0.86 -17.66
C ALA A 296 -2.49 2.23 -18.18
N ARG A 297 -3.41 2.92 -18.84
CA ARG A 297 -3.16 4.22 -19.47
C ARG A 297 -2.95 5.31 -18.45
N ILE A 298 -3.82 5.40 -17.40
CA ILE A 298 -3.68 6.43 -16.37
C ILE A 298 -2.41 6.23 -15.54
N ALA A 299 -2.11 5.01 -15.10
CA ALA A 299 -0.89 4.71 -14.34
C ALA A 299 0.39 4.97 -15.17
N THR A 300 0.34 4.74 -16.49
CA THR A 300 1.45 5.05 -17.41
C THR A 300 1.62 6.55 -17.58
N GLY A 301 0.53 7.29 -17.78
CA GLY A 301 0.53 8.75 -17.91
C GLY A 301 1.10 9.46 -16.67
N LEU A 302 0.72 9.00 -15.48
CA LEU A 302 1.26 9.51 -14.21
C LEU A 302 2.75 9.23 -14.05
N GLY A 303 3.23 8.07 -14.52
CA GLY A 303 4.64 7.68 -14.42
C GLY A 303 5.58 8.42 -15.38
N ASP A 304 5.07 9.14 -16.37
CA ASP A 304 5.83 9.93 -17.34
C ASP A 304 6.98 9.14 -18.03
N GLY A 305 6.78 7.85 -18.25
CA GLY A 305 7.78 6.97 -18.87
C GLY A 305 9.04 6.69 -18.02
N LYS A 306 9.16 7.28 -16.84
CA LYS A 306 10.31 7.11 -15.95
C LYS A 306 10.20 5.81 -15.14
N LEU A 307 11.34 5.21 -14.80
CA LEU A 307 11.39 4.06 -13.89
C LEU A 307 10.84 4.39 -12.48
N ALA A 308 10.93 5.66 -12.06
CA ALA A 308 10.30 6.14 -10.82
C ALA A 308 8.77 6.07 -10.84
N GLY A 309 8.13 5.92 -12.01
CA GLY A 309 6.69 5.68 -12.14
C GLY A 309 6.27 4.25 -11.76
N ARG A 310 7.01 3.55 -10.90
CA ARG A 310 6.70 2.23 -10.36
C ARG A 310 5.97 2.33 -9.02
N GLY A 311 5.29 1.28 -8.62
CA GLY A 311 4.50 1.22 -7.39
C GLY A 311 3.08 0.71 -7.65
N VAL A 312 2.25 0.77 -6.62
CA VAL A 312 0.81 0.47 -6.70
C VAL A 312 0.05 1.76 -7.03
N PHE A 313 -0.96 1.62 -7.88
CA PHE A 313 -1.93 2.64 -8.22
C PHE A 313 -3.33 2.07 -7.95
N GLY A 314 -4.08 2.68 -7.04
CA GLY A 314 -5.49 2.37 -6.81
C GLY A 314 -6.34 3.15 -7.79
N VAL A 315 -6.88 2.48 -8.82
CA VAL A 315 -7.70 3.13 -9.85
C VAL A 315 -9.18 2.85 -9.58
N GLU A 316 -9.94 3.90 -9.29
CA GLU A 316 -11.39 3.80 -9.06
C GLU A 316 -12.14 4.00 -10.37
N LEU A 317 -13.11 3.13 -10.62
CA LEU A 317 -13.85 3.05 -11.87
C LEU A 317 -15.34 2.84 -11.60
N PHE A 318 -16.20 3.60 -12.28
CA PHE A 318 -17.63 3.34 -12.36
C PHE A 318 -17.93 2.41 -13.52
N VAL A 319 -18.82 1.46 -13.31
CA VAL A 319 -19.20 0.46 -14.32
C VAL A 319 -20.70 0.47 -14.51
N LYS A 320 -21.14 0.57 -15.77
CA LYS A 320 -22.53 0.49 -16.18
C LYS A 320 -22.63 -0.49 -17.37
N GLY A 321 -23.13 -1.69 -17.11
CA GLY A 321 -23.06 -2.77 -18.10
C GLY A 321 -21.60 -3.08 -18.49
N ASP A 322 -21.25 -2.85 -19.76
CA ASP A 322 -19.88 -2.98 -20.26
C ASP A 322 -19.12 -1.63 -20.36
N ASP A 323 -19.81 -0.53 -20.13
CA ASP A 323 -19.20 0.81 -20.13
C ASP A 323 -18.48 1.06 -18.81
N VAL A 324 -17.22 1.52 -18.92
CA VAL A 324 -16.34 1.81 -17.77
C VAL A 324 -15.86 3.24 -17.85
N TYR A 325 -16.00 3.96 -16.74
CA TYR A 325 -15.63 5.36 -16.62
C TYR A 325 -14.56 5.54 -15.54
N PHE A 326 -13.54 6.32 -15.86
CA PHE A 326 -12.52 6.72 -14.88
C PHE A 326 -13.13 7.68 -13.84
N SER A 327 -12.99 7.33 -12.57
CA SER A 327 -13.41 8.15 -11.43
C SER A 327 -12.22 8.88 -10.79
N GLU A 328 -11.32 8.14 -10.18
CA GLU A 328 -10.15 8.69 -9.45
C GLU A 328 -8.97 7.71 -9.51
N VAL A 329 -7.77 8.20 -9.17
CA VAL A 329 -6.59 7.35 -9.00
C VAL A 329 -5.74 7.84 -7.84
N SER A 330 -5.33 6.91 -6.99
CA SER A 330 -4.33 7.12 -5.95
C SER A 330 -3.00 6.50 -6.38
N PRO A 331 -1.91 7.26 -6.49
CA PRO A 331 -0.59 6.72 -6.88
C PRO A 331 0.11 6.09 -5.66
N ARG A 332 -0.59 5.23 -4.94
CA ARG A 332 -0.20 4.57 -3.70
C ARG A 332 -1.19 3.45 -3.36
N PRO A 333 -0.94 2.62 -2.32
CA PRO A 333 -1.93 1.72 -1.75
C PRO A 333 -3.25 2.42 -1.43
N HIS A 334 -4.36 1.71 -1.62
CA HIS A 334 -5.71 2.22 -1.49
C HIS A 334 -6.43 1.56 -0.32
N ASP A 335 -7.28 2.28 0.40
CA ASP A 335 -7.96 1.74 1.58
C ASP A 335 -8.87 0.54 1.29
N THR A 336 -9.48 0.49 0.09
CA THR A 336 -10.22 -0.71 -0.37
C THR A 336 -9.32 -1.93 -0.54
N GLY A 337 -8.03 -1.71 -0.81
CA GLY A 337 -7.00 -2.74 -0.96
C GLY A 337 -6.57 -3.42 0.34
N LEU A 338 -7.04 -2.95 1.52
CA LEU A 338 -6.87 -3.65 2.79
C LEU A 338 -7.35 -5.12 2.73
N VAL A 339 -8.32 -5.42 1.86
CA VAL A 339 -8.78 -6.79 1.61
C VAL A 339 -7.64 -7.71 1.12
N THR A 340 -6.64 -7.16 0.42
CA THR A 340 -5.51 -7.94 -0.12
C THR A 340 -4.63 -8.56 0.98
N LEU A 341 -4.72 -8.08 2.23
CA LEU A 341 -4.06 -8.71 3.38
C LEU A 341 -4.49 -10.17 3.58
N ALA A 342 -5.69 -10.53 3.13
CA ALA A 342 -6.21 -11.89 3.24
C ALA A 342 -6.39 -12.59 1.89
N THR A 343 -6.70 -11.83 0.83
CA THR A 343 -7.12 -12.40 -0.45
C THR A 343 -5.97 -12.68 -1.41
N GLN A 344 -4.84 -12.00 -1.27
CA GLN A 344 -3.75 -12.11 -2.21
C GLN A 344 -2.51 -12.79 -1.62
N ARG A 345 -1.71 -13.39 -2.49
CA ARG A 345 -0.41 -13.95 -2.12
C ARG A 345 0.56 -12.89 -1.59
N LEU A 346 0.52 -11.70 -2.18
CA LEU A 346 1.20 -10.49 -1.72
C LEU A 346 0.14 -9.43 -1.54
N SER A 347 0.08 -8.83 -0.37
CA SER A 347 -0.77 -7.66 -0.15
C SER A 347 -0.37 -6.49 -1.05
N GLU A 348 -1.25 -5.54 -1.27
CA GLU A 348 -0.92 -4.32 -2.02
C GLU A 348 0.32 -3.61 -1.46
N PHE A 349 0.51 -3.65 -0.13
CA PHE A 349 1.66 -3.05 0.56
C PHE A 349 2.96 -3.77 0.22
N GLU A 350 2.93 -5.11 0.19
CA GLU A 350 4.10 -5.91 -0.21
C GLU A 350 4.41 -5.75 -1.69
N MET A 351 3.38 -5.66 -2.55
CA MET A 351 3.55 -5.36 -3.97
C MET A 351 4.12 -3.96 -4.18
N HIS A 352 3.66 -2.97 -3.41
CA HIS A 352 4.18 -1.59 -3.46
C HIS A 352 5.65 -1.54 -3.07
N ALA A 353 6.01 -2.12 -1.93
CA ALA A 353 7.40 -2.18 -1.47
C ALA A 353 8.32 -2.91 -2.47
N ARG A 354 7.87 -4.05 -3.02
CA ARG A 354 8.62 -4.77 -4.06
C ARG A 354 8.80 -3.96 -5.32
N ALA A 355 7.74 -3.34 -5.83
CA ALA A 355 7.79 -2.51 -7.03
C ALA A 355 8.77 -1.35 -6.85
N ILE A 356 8.72 -0.64 -5.71
CA ILE A 356 9.65 0.45 -5.38
C ILE A 356 11.10 -0.02 -5.38
N LEU A 357 11.37 -1.19 -4.84
CA LEU A 357 12.71 -1.77 -4.80
C LEU A 357 13.11 -2.46 -6.12
N GLY A 358 12.26 -2.42 -7.15
CA GLY A 358 12.52 -3.09 -8.43
C GLY A 358 12.50 -4.62 -8.36
N LEU A 359 11.87 -5.17 -7.34
CA LEU A 359 11.70 -6.62 -7.17
C LEU A 359 10.48 -7.11 -7.94
N PRO A 360 10.46 -8.37 -8.37
CA PRO A 360 9.29 -8.97 -9.03
C PRO A 360 8.06 -8.95 -8.13
N VAL A 361 6.89 -8.70 -8.73
CA VAL A 361 5.59 -8.73 -8.07
C VAL A 361 4.77 -9.93 -8.50
N ASP A 362 3.81 -10.32 -7.66
CA ASP A 362 2.87 -11.41 -7.90
C ASP A 362 1.48 -10.93 -7.51
N VAL A 363 0.58 -10.85 -8.47
CA VAL A 363 -0.81 -10.39 -8.31
C VAL A 363 -1.81 -11.54 -8.17
N THR A 364 -1.33 -12.74 -7.84
CA THR A 364 -2.17 -13.93 -7.73
C THR A 364 -3.16 -13.80 -6.57
N LEU A 365 -4.44 -13.93 -6.89
CA LEU A 365 -5.50 -14.12 -5.90
C LEU A 365 -5.33 -15.50 -5.24
N ALA A 366 -5.22 -15.52 -3.92
CA ALA A 366 -5.06 -16.74 -3.15
C ALA A 366 -6.41 -17.33 -2.70
N SER A 367 -7.34 -16.47 -2.33
CA SER A 367 -8.69 -16.85 -1.88
C SER A 367 -9.66 -15.70 -2.11
N PRO A 368 -10.94 -15.96 -2.42
CA PRO A 368 -11.95 -14.94 -2.26
C PRO A 368 -12.04 -14.46 -0.82
N GLY A 369 -12.32 -13.16 -0.62
CA GLY A 369 -12.38 -12.61 0.72
C GLY A 369 -13.00 -11.23 0.78
N ALA A 370 -13.11 -10.71 1.98
CA ALA A 370 -13.66 -9.39 2.25
C ALA A 370 -12.97 -8.73 3.44
N SER A 371 -13.13 -7.42 3.55
CA SER A 371 -12.73 -6.63 4.71
C SER A 371 -13.86 -5.74 5.20
N ALA A 372 -13.94 -5.49 6.50
CA ALA A 372 -14.92 -4.62 7.11
C ALA A 372 -14.27 -3.73 8.19
N VAL A 373 -14.63 -2.45 8.20
CA VAL A 373 -14.01 -1.43 9.06
C VAL A 373 -14.50 -1.54 10.51
N ILE A 374 -13.57 -1.36 11.45
CA ILE A 374 -13.85 -1.12 12.87
C ILE A 374 -13.73 0.39 13.12
N TYR A 375 -14.84 1.02 13.52
CA TYR A 375 -14.89 2.45 13.84
C TYR A 375 -14.61 2.72 15.32
N GLY A 376 -14.07 3.90 15.63
CA GLY A 376 -13.75 4.33 16.98
C GLY A 376 -14.96 4.62 17.85
N GLN A 377 -15.97 5.29 17.30
CA GLN A 377 -17.26 5.66 17.94
C GLN A 377 -17.15 6.56 19.17
N LEU A 378 -15.98 6.73 19.75
CA LEU A 378 -15.71 7.55 20.94
C LEU A 378 -14.79 8.71 20.57
N ASP A 379 -15.08 9.91 21.08
CA ASP A 379 -14.23 11.09 20.90
C ASP A 379 -13.23 11.18 22.06
N GLU A 380 -12.30 10.22 22.12
CA GLU A 380 -11.34 10.06 23.21
C GLU A 380 -9.96 9.65 22.67
N PRO A 381 -8.86 10.01 23.38
CA PRO A 381 -7.56 9.43 23.13
C PRO A 381 -7.47 8.00 23.68
N ALA A 382 -6.56 7.22 23.11
CA ALA A 382 -6.11 5.92 23.63
C ALA A 382 -7.23 4.93 23.97
N ILE A 383 -8.25 4.84 23.12
CA ILE A 383 -9.36 3.88 23.32
C ILE A 383 -8.88 2.44 23.32
N GLY A 384 -9.62 1.59 24.03
CA GLY A 384 -9.46 0.14 24.00
C GLY A 384 -10.50 -0.55 23.11
N PHE A 385 -10.34 -1.87 22.93
CA PHE A 385 -11.26 -2.70 22.15
C PHE A 385 -11.59 -3.97 22.94
N GLU A 386 -12.87 -4.16 23.22
CA GLU A 386 -13.39 -5.38 23.84
C GLU A 386 -13.88 -6.38 22.78
N ASN A 387 -14.09 -7.62 23.20
CA ASN A 387 -14.63 -8.72 22.37
C ASN A 387 -13.75 -9.13 21.16
N VAL A 388 -12.49 -8.71 21.08
CA VAL A 388 -11.58 -9.10 19.99
C VAL A 388 -11.47 -10.63 19.89
N ALA A 389 -11.31 -11.33 21.02
CA ALA A 389 -11.26 -12.79 21.03
C ALA A 389 -12.55 -13.42 20.49
N ARG A 390 -13.71 -12.82 20.78
CA ARG A 390 -15.00 -13.27 20.24
C ARG A 390 -15.11 -13.03 18.74
N ALA A 391 -14.66 -11.88 18.25
CA ALA A 391 -14.63 -11.59 16.82
C ALA A 391 -13.78 -12.63 16.07
N LEU A 392 -12.63 -13.01 16.62
CA LEU A 392 -11.73 -14.01 16.05
C LEU A 392 -12.22 -15.48 16.18
N THR A 393 -13.38 -15.74 16.81
CA THR A 393 -14.04 -17.05 16.71
C THR A 393 -14.83 -17.23 15.42
N VAL A 394 -15.07 -16.15 14.67
CA VAL A 394 -15.65 -16.25 13.32
C VAL A 394 -14.62 -16.91 12.40
N PRO A 395 -14.98 -17.98 11.69
CA PRO A 395 -14.01 -18.75 10.90
C PRO A 395 -13.27 -17.90 9.85
N GLU A 396 -11.99 -18.19 9.64
CA GLU A 396 -11.14 -17.60 8.61
C GLU A 396 -11.09 -16.07 8.65
N THR A 397 -11.13 -15.48 9.86
CA THR A 397 -11.01 -14.04 10.08
C THR A 397 -9.66 -13.67 10.67
N ASP A 398 -9.18 -12.48 10.34
CA ASP A 398 -8.04 -11.83 10.96
C ASP A 398 -8.39 -10.36 11.26
N ILE A 399 -7.63 -9.72 12.16
CA ILE A 399 -7.86 -8.34 12.60
C ILE A 399 -6.59 -7.51 12.48
N ARG A 400 -6.75 -6.26 12.06
CA ARG A 400 -5.74 -5.22 12.18
C ARG A 400 -6.30 -4.08 13.01
N LEU A 401 -5.79 -3.87 14.22
CA LEU A 401 -6.00 -2.66 15.00
C LEU A 401 -4.89 -1.68 14.66
N PHE A 402 -5.23 -0.52 14.14
CA PHE A 402 -4.25 0.39 13.54
C PHE A 402 -3.32 1.03 14.56
N GLY A 403 -3.78 1.22 15.81
CA GLY A 403 -3.00 1.86 16.86
C GLY A 403 -3.00 3.38 16.78
N LYS A 404 -4.05 3.98 16.20
CA LYS A 404 -4.20 5.46 16.19
C LYS A 404 -4.33 5.99 17.61
N PRO A 405 -3.59 7.06 18.00
CA PRO A 405 -3.58 7.56 19.38
C PRO A 405 -4.89 8.23 19.78
N GLU A 406 -5.65 8.74 18.83
CA GLU A 406 -6.93 9.40 19.04
C GLU A 406 -8.05 8.68 18.30
N SER A 407 -9.25 8.73 18.85
CA SER A 407 -10.49 8.23 18.25
C SER A 407 -11.50 9.34 18.15
N PHE A 408 -12.38 9.25 17.15
CA PHE A 408 -13.60 10.03 17.03
C PHE A 408 -14.66 9.23 16.26
N HIS A 409 -15.88 9.68 16.33
CA HIS A 409 -16.98 9.05 15.61
C HIS A 409 -16.61 8.85 14.13
N ARG A 410 -16.82 7.63 13.60
CA ARG A 410 -16.44 7.22 12.23
C ARG A 410 -14.94 7.27 11.89
N ARG A 411 -14.03 7.52 12.84
CA ARG A 411 -12.61 7.27 12.56
C ARG A 411 -12.36 5.77 12.44
N ARG A 412 -11.77 5.35 11.33
CA ARG A 412 -11.34 3.96 11.14
C ARG A 412 -10.21 3.65 12.10
N MET A 413 -10.43 2.72 13.02
CA MET A 413 -9.48 2.32 14.05
C MET A 413 -8.91 0.93 13.82
N GLY A 414 -9.54 0.16 12.94
CA GLY A 414 -9.11 -1.19 12.57
C GLY A 414 -9.89 -1.72 11.39
N VAL A 415 -9.54 -2.91 10.97
CA VAL A 415 -10.22 -3.69 9.94
C VAL A 415 -10.24 -5.17 10.33
N ILE A 416 -11.35 -5.83 10.08
CA ILE A 416 -11.43 -7.29 9.99
C ILE A 416 -11.27 -7.68 8.53
N THR A 417 -10.48 -8.71 8.28
CA THR A 417 -10.46 -9.41 6.99
C THR A 417 -11.00 -10.82 7.17
N ALA A 418 -11.66 -11.36 6.16
CA ALA A 418 -12.16 -12.73 6.17
C ALA A 418 -12.01 -13.37 4.79
N THR A 419 -11.81 -14.68 4.77
CA THR A 419 -11.84 -15.50 3.54
C THR A 419 -12.97 -16.52 3.58
N ALA A 420 -13.35 -17.03 2.42
CA ALA A 420 -14.26 -18.16 2.22
C ALA A 420 -14.16 -18.65 0.77
N ASP A 421 -14.75 -19.79 0.47
CA ASP A 421 -14.88 -20.25 -0.92
C ASP A 421 -15.78 -19.33 -1.77
N ASP A 422 -16.66 -18.57 -1.12
CA ASP A 422 -17.61 -17.64 -1.73
C ASP A 422 -17.48 -16.23 -1.14
N VAL A 423 -17.44 -15.21 -1.99
CA VAL A 423 -17.30 -13.80 -1.61
C VAL A 423 -18.44 -13.32 -0.69
N ALA A 424 -19.68 -13.74 -0.92
CA ALA A 424 -20.80 -13.30 -0.10
C ALA A 424 -20.69 -13.85 1.34
N VAL A 425 -20.19 -15.08 1.47
CA VAL A 425 -19.88 -15.68 2.79
C VAL A 425 -18.73 -14.92 3.47
N ALA A 426 -17.66 -14.59 2.74
CA ALA A 426 -16.55 -13.83 3.28
C ALA A 426 -17.01 -12.43 3.76
N ARG A 427 -17.85 -11.73 2.99
CA ARG A 427 -18.44 -10.45 3.38
C ARG A 427 -19.26 -10.56 4.68
N GLN A 428 -20.13 -11.57 4.76
CA GLN A 428 -20.91 -11.82 5.99
C GLN A 428 -20.00 -12.07 7.19
N ARG A 429 -18.93 -12.85 7.04
CA ARG A 429 -17.95 -13.12 8.10
C ARG A 429 -17.24 -11.84 8.55
N ALA A 430 -16.70 -11.05 7.61
CA ALA A 430 -15.98 -9.81 7.91
C ALA A 430 -16.88 -8.80 8.64
N VAL A 431 -18.07 -8.53 8.12
CA VAL A 431 -19.04 -7.60 8.71
C VAL A 431 -19.50 -8.09 10.09
N HIS A 432 -19.81 -9.39 10.23
CA HIS A 432 -20.20 -9.97 11.52
C HIS A 432 -19.08 -9.85 12.55
N ALA A 433 -17.86 -10.25 12.21
CA ALA A 433 -16.73 -10.17 13.13
C ALA A 433 -16.41 -8.72 13.51
N ALA A 434 -16.45 -7.78 12.56
CA ALA A 434 -16.26 -6.35 12.84
C ALA A 434 -17.32 -5.81 13.81
N SER A 435 -18.59 -6.22 13.67
CA SER A 435 -19.69 -5.82 14.55
C SER A 435 -19.55 -6.32 15.99
N LEU A 436 -18.75 -7.35 16.21
CA LEU A 436 -18.50 -7.89 17.56
C LEU A 436 -17.46 -7.08 18.34
N VAL A 437 -16.55 -6.38 17.65
CA VAL A 437 -15.52 -5.56 18.29
C VAL A 437 -16.15 -4.28 18.84
N THR A 438 -15.98 -4.03 20.13
CA THR A 438 -16.57 -2.89 20.81
C THR A 438 -15.49 -1.93 21.27
N PRO A 439 -15.43 -0.69 20.71
CA PRO A 439 -14.57 0.35 21.26
C PRO A 439 -15.02 0.75 22.67
N VAL A 440 -14.06 0.92 23.57
CA VAL A 440 -14.28 1.32 24.96
C VAL A 440 -13.29 2.40 25.37
N SER A 441 -13.65 3.21 26.38
CA SER A 441 -12.73 4.20 26.96
C SER A 441 -11.42 3.54 27.39
N GLY A 442 -10.31 4.20 27.13
CA GLY A 442 -8.99 3.69 27.49
C GLY A 442 -8.85 3.49 28.99
N ARG A 443 -8.32 2.35 29.40
CA ARG A 443 -8.00 2.05 30.80
C ARG A 443 -6.54 1.63 30.91
N PRO A 444 -5.83 2.00 31.98
CA PRO A 444 -4.54 1.41 32.26
C PRO A 444 -4.64 -0.10 32.30
N PHE A 445 -3.65 -0.78 31.72
CA PHE A 445 -3.62 -2.24 31.71
C PHE A 445 -3.34 -2.75 33.12
N GLU A 446 -4.34 -3.37 33.76
CA GLU A 446 -4.17 -4.03 35.02
C GLU A 446 -3.83 -5.51 34.81
N TRP A 447 -2.61 -5.88 35.18
CA TRP A 447 -2.19 -7.28 35.21
C TRP A 447 -2.88 -7.99 36.37
N SER A 448 -3.98 -8.68 36.13
CA SER A 448 -4.42 -9.78 36.98
C SER A 448 -4.02 -11.08 36.29
N ILE A 449 -2.84 -11.61 36.59
CA ILE A 449 -2.60 -13.03 36.35
C ILE A 449 -3.43 -13.72 37.41
N PRO A 450 -4.46 -14.51 37.06
CA PRO A 450 -5.04 -15.44 38.03
C PRO A 450 -3.89 -16.39 38.40
N VAL A 451 -3.32 -16.19 39.58
CA VAL A 451 -2.46 -17.22 40.15
C VAL A 451 -3.38 -18.43 40.28
N PRO A 452 -3.15 -19.52 39.54
CA PRO A 452 -3.92 -20.73 39.79
C PRO A 452 -3.73 -21.01 41.28
N MET A 453 -4.81 -20.92 42.06
CA MET A 453 -4.77 -21.42 43.42
C MET A 453 -4.28 -22.85 43.26
N ALA A 454 -3.06 -23.11 43.72
CA ALA A 454 -2.53 -24.46 43.75
C ALA A 454 -3.58 -25.26 44.50
N GLU A 455 -4.22 -26.21 43.83
CA GLU A 455 -5.07 -27.16 44.52
C GLU A 455 -4.22 -27.69 45.68
N PRO A 456 -4.76 -27.71 46.90
CA PRO A 456 -4.00 -28.23 48.04
C PRO A 456 -3.53 -29.61 47.61
N VAL A 457 -2.22 -29.80 47.54
CA VAL A 457 -1.62 -31.11 47.29
C VAL A 457 -2.07 -32.01 48.43
N VAL A 458 -3.13 -32.77 48.19
CA VAL A 458 -3.54 -33.84 49.11
C VAL A 458 -2.36 -34.81 49.10
N PRO A 459 -1.66 -34.98 50.22
CA PRO A 459 -0.55 -35.92 50.26
C PRO A 459 -1.09 -37.29 49.84
N PRO A 460 -0.39 -38.05 49.00
CA PRO A 460 -0.84 -39.35 48.57
C PRO A 460 -1.03 -40.20 49.80
N THR A 461 -2.26 -40.67 50.06
CA THR A 461 -2.55 -41.64 51.07
C THR A 461 -1.69 -42.89 50.81
N THR A 462 -0.76 -43.12 51.73
CA THR A 462 0.10 -44.28 51.69
C THR A 462 -0.77 -45.53 51.79
N SER A 463 -0.82 -46.31 50.74
CA SER A 463 -0.89 -47.76 50.84
C SER A 463 -1.25 -48.41 49.50
N ARG A 464 -0.24 -48.70 48.75
CA ARG A 464 -0.13 -49.98 48.03
C ARG A 464 1.33 -50.10 47.51
N PRO A 465 2.04 -51.21 47.91
CA PRO A 465 3.36 -51.42 47.29
C PRO A 465 3.20 -51.61 45.79
N ALA A 466 3.98 -50.90 45.06
CA ALA A 466 4.03 -51.02 43.57
C ALA A 466 4.46 -52.46 43.22
N PRO A 467 3.86 -53.11 42.23
CA PRO A 467 4.34 -54.36 41.72
C PRO A 467 5.77 -54.23 41.23
N PRO A 468 6.64 -55.22 41.35
CA PRO A 468 8.02 -55.17 40.94
C PRO A 468 8.09 -54.92 39.40
N LEU A 469 8.91 -53.96 39.02
CA LEU A 469 9.19 -53.68 37.63
C LEU A 469 9.79 -54.92 36.94
N PRO A 470 9.39 -55.26 35.72
CA PRO A 470 10.02 -56.31 34.95
C PRO A 470 11.50 -55.98 34.72
N PRO A 471 12.39 -56.98 34.71
CA PRO A 471 13.83 -56.75 34.51
C PRO A 471 14.07 -56.06 33.16
N ALA A 472 14.91 -55.04 33.19
CA ALA A 472 15.32 -54.32 31.98
C ALA A 472 15.97 -55.28 30.97
N PRO A 473 15.68 -55.17 29.68
CA PRO A 473 16.32 -56.00 28.69
C PRO A 473 17.84 -55.73 28.70
N SER A 474 18.59 -56.81 28.85
CA SER A 474 20.05 -56.81 28.80
C SER A 474 20.56 -56.18 27.49
N ARG A 475 21.38 -55.15 27.61
CA ARG A 475 22.10 -54.58 26.47
C ARG A 475 22.98 -55.68 25.84
N PRO A 476 23.03 -55.79 24.49
CA PRO A 476 24.00 -56.64 23.84
C PRO A 476 25.41 -56.14 24.14
N SER A 477 26.25 -57.05 24.56
CA SER A 477 27.68 -56.81 24.80
C SER A 477 28.36 -56.34 23.50
N ALA A 478 29.10 -55.24 23.58
CA ALA A 478 29.92 -54.76 22.48
C ALA A 478 31.03 -55.79 22.19
N PRO A 479 31.38 -56.06 20.93
CA PRO A 479 32.47 -56.95 20.61
C PRO A 479 33.81 -56.36 21.09
N PRO A 480 34.81 -57.19 21.43
CA PRO A 480 36.09 -56.75 21.96
C PRO A 480 36.87 -55.97 20.88
N ARG A 481 37.46 -54.85 21.27
CA ARG A 481 38.38 -54.07 20.42
C ARG A 481 39.59 -54.94 20.06
N GLY A 482 39.73 -55.17 18.75
CA GLY A 482 40.93 -55.79 18.21
C GLY A 482 42.14 -54.86 18.36
N THR A 483 43.28 -55.47 18.69
CA THR A 483 44.60 -54.85 18.79
C THR A 483 44.99 -54.16 17.47
N PRO A 484 45.73 -53.02 17.50
CA PRO A 484 46.18 -52.33 16.31
C PRO A 484 47.23 -53.14 15.55
N GLY A 485 46.98 -53.43 14.27
CA GLY A 485 47.95 -53.97 13.35
C GLY A 485 48.96 -52.90 12.88
N PRO A 486 50.13 -53.34 12.40
CA PRO A 486 51.22 -52.42 12.00
C PRO A 486 50.85 -51.57 10.77
N PRO A 487 51.48 -50.39 10.61
CA PRO A 487 51.14 -49.43 9.55
C PRO A 487 51.51 -49.96 8.15
N GLN A 488 50.57 -49.84 7.21
CA GLN A 488 50.82 -50.14 5.80
C GLN A 488 51.60 -48.99 5.10
N PRO A 489 52.44 -49.29 4.12
CA PRO A 489 53.19 -48.26 3.38
C PRO A 489 52.28 -47.42 2.45
N PRO A 490 52.68 -46.18 2.13
CA PRO A 490 51.86 -45.30 1.30
C PRO A 490 51.80 -45.76 -0.16
N GLY A 491 50.56 -45.87 -0.68
CA GLY A 491 50.30 -46.16 -2.10
C GLY A 491 50.64 -44.98 -3.02
N PRO A 492 50.86 -45.23 -4.29
CA PRO A 492 51.35 -44.21 -5.22
C PRO A 492 50.35 -43.10 -5.47
N ARG A 493 50.84 -41.85 -5.50
CA ARG A 493 50.10 -40.65 -5.85
C ARG A 493 49.56 -40.75 -7.29
N GLN A 494 48.26 -40.67 -7.45
CA GLN A 494 47.64 -40.49 -8.76
C GLN A 494 47.83 -39.04 -9.21
N GLY A 495 48.31 -38.87 -10.44
CA GLY A 495 48.49 -37.58 -11.10
C GLY A 495 47.19 -36.86 -11.45
N PRO A 496 47.26 -35.59 -11.85
CA PRO A 496 46.09 -34.77 -12.08
C PRO A 496 45.24 -35.25 -13.27
N VAL A 497 43.92 -35.35 -13.05
CA VAL A 497 42.92 -35.69 -14.08
C VAL A 497 42.76 -34.48 -15.02
N PRO A 498 42.80 -34.66 -16.35
CA PRO A 498 42.58 -33.57 -17.30
C PRO A 498 41.12 -33.09 -17.30
N PRO A 499 40.86 -31.83 -17.66
CA PRO A 499 39.51 -31.25 -17.66
C PRO A 499 38.63 -31.91 -18.72
N ARG A 500 37.42 -32.33 -18.32
CA ARG A 500 36.39 -32.83 -19.24
C ARG A 500 35.87 -31.67 -20.10
N GLY A 501 35.86 -31.89 -21.40
CA GLY A 501 35.25 -31.01 -22.39
C GLY A 501 33.71 -30.88 -22.21
N PRO A 502 33.08 -29.85 -22.81
CA PRO A 502 31.67 -29.57 -22.62
C PRO A 502 30.78 -30.67 -23.20
N MET A 503 29.81 -31.12 -22.38
CA MET A 503 28.77 -32.05 -22.83
C MET A 503 27.80 -31.32 -23.77
N PRO A 504 27.27 -31.98 -24.81
CA PRO A 504 26.20 -31.42 -25.66
C PRO A 504 24.89 -31.32 -24.90
N PRO A 505 23.98 -30.35 -25.25
CA PRO A 505 22.74 -30.14 -24.54
C PRO A 505 21.80 -31.35 -24.74
N ARG A 506 21.20 -31.81 -23.64
CA ARG A 506 20.11 -32.81 -23.67
C ARG A 506 18.89 -32.17 -24.34
N GLY A 507 18.38 -32.88 -25.35
CA GLY A 507 17.16 -32.49 -26.05
C GLY A 507 15.95 -32.35 -25.12
N ALA A 508 15.17 -31.30 -25.34
CA ALA A 508 13.90 -31.04 -24.66
C ALA A 508 12.89 -32.17 -24.96
N PRO A 509 12.02 -32.52 -24.00
CA PRO A 509 10.96 -33.48 -24.25
C PRO A 509 9.96 -32.91 -25.29
N ALA A 510 9.56 -33.75 -26.24
CA ALA A 510 8.58 -33.42 -27.28
C ALA A 510 7.23 -33.02 -26.66
N ARG A 511 6.67 -31.90 -27.12
CA ARG A 511 5.29 -31.49 -26.83
C ARG A 511 4.33 -32.52 -27.42
N PRO A 512 3.23 -32.87 -26.74
CA PRO A 512 2.18 -33.66 -27.33
C PRO A 512 1.48 -32.85 -28.45
N ALA A 513 1.20 -33.52 -29.55
CA ALA A 513 0.53 -32.97 -30.73
C ALA A 513 -0.89 -32.51 -30.36
N GLY A 514 -1.22 -31.27 -30.68
CA GLY A 514 -2.55 -30.71 -30.56
C GLY A 514 -3.54 -31.33 -31.57
N PRO A 515 -4.84 -31.28 -31.30
CA PRO A 515 -5.84 -31.83 -32.20
C PRO A 515 -5.87 -31.10 -33.56
N PRO A 516 -6.31 -31.79 -34.64
CA PRO A 516 -6.33 -31.22 -35.98
C PRO A 516 -7.35 -30.07 -36.10
N PRO A 517 -7.12 -29.08 -36.99
CA PRO A 517 -8.03 -27.97 -37.19
C PRO A 517 -9.35 -28.41 -37.81
N ARG A 518 -10.45 -27.84 -37.31
CA ARG A 518 -11.79 -28.02 -37.89
C ARG A 518 -11.88 -27.37 -39.27
N PRO A 519 -12.60 -27.95 -40.24
CA PRO A 519 -12.78 -27.34 -41.54
C PRO A 519 -13.67 -26.08 -41.47
N VAL A 520 -13.23 -25.02 -42.16
CA VAL A 520 -13.93 -23.75 -42.31
C VAL A 520 -15.07 -23.93 -43.32
N PRO A 521 -16.32 -23.54 -43.03
CA PRO A 521 -17.38 -23.51 -44.00
C PRO A 521 -17.19 -22.40 -45.03
N PRO A 522 -17.66 -22.55 -46.30
CA PRO A 522 -17.48 -21.57 -47.36
C PRO A 522 -18.33 -20.30 -47.10
N ALA A 523 -17.72 -19.13 -47.36
CA ALA A 523 -18.34 -17.82 -47.26
C ALA A 523 -19.49 -17.69 -48.28
N SER A 524 -20.70 -17.49 -47.78
CA SER A 524 -21.85 -17.07 -48.58
C SER A 524 -21.82 -15.57 -48.78
N GLY A 525 -21.67 -15.12 -50.03
CA GLY A 525 -21.69 -13.72 -50.41
C GLY A 525 -23.02 -13.04 -50.11
N ARG A 526 -22.97 -11.87 -49.53
CA ARG A 526 -24.09 -10.92 -49.51
C ARG A 526 -23.79 -9.79 -50.51
N PRO A 527 -24.77 -9.32 -51.26
CA PRO A 527 -24.57 -8.20 -52.18
C PRO A 527 -24.48 -6.86 -51.45
N ALA A 528 -23.63 -5.98 -51.98
CA ALA A 528 -23.42 -4.62 -51.51
C ALA A 528 -24.69 -3.79 -51.65
N GLY A 529 -25.11 -3.11 -50.57
CA GLY A 529 -26.12 -2.07 -50.59
C GLY A 529 -25.51 -0.71 -50.99
N PRO A 530 -26.33 0.22 -51.52
CA PRO A 530 -25.87 1.50 -52.05
C PRO A 530 -25.39 2.47 -50.93
N PRO A 531 -24.48 3.41 -51.24
CA PRO A 531 -23.94 4.36 -50.27
C PRO A 531 -24.97 5.43 -49.87
N PRO A 532 -24.88 5.98 -48.65
CA PRO A 532 -25.75 7.06 -48.20
C PRO A 532 -25.44 8.39 -48.89
N PRO A 533 -26.45 9.27 -49.04
CA PRO A 533 -26.29 10.57 -49.69
C PRO A 533 -25.54 11.56 -48.80
N ARG A 534 -24.72 12.41 -49.41
CA ARG A 534 -23.99 13.54 -48.77
C ARG A 534 -24.98 14.64 -48.37
N PRO A 535 -24.79 15.33 -47.24
CA PRO A 535 -25.58 16.52 -46.92
C PRO A 535 -25.10 17.70 -47.77
N SER A 536 -26.07 18.33 -48.41
CA SER A 536 -25.92 19.54 -49.19
C SER A 536 -26.09 20.77 -48.30
N GLY A 537 -25.09 21.66 -48.42
CA GLY A 537 -25.17 23.09 -48.54
C GLY A 537 -26.04 23.90 -47.56
N ASN A 538 -25.33 24.72 -46.82
CA ASN A 538 -25.78 26.01 -46.28
C ASN A 538 -26.46 26.91 -47.32
N PRO A 539 -27.48 27.69 -46.98
CA PRO A 539 -27.30 29.11 -47.21
C PRO A 539 -27.92 30.08 -46.18
N THR A 540 -27.14 31.15 -45.96
CA THR A 540 -27.50 32.57 -45.90
C THR A 540 -28.29 33.12 -44.71
N ARG A 541 -27.58 34.03 -44.06
CA ARG A 541 -28.04 35.29 -43.41
C ARG A 541 -29.36 35.85 -43.93
N ALA A 542 -30.21 36.26 -42.99
CA ALA A 542 -30.99 37.47 -43.11
C ALA A 542 -31.19 38.12 -41.73
N SER A 543 -30.77 39.37 -41.64
CA SER A 543 -31.02 40.36 -40.63
C SER A 543 -32.47 40.85 -40.70
N VAL A 544 -32.87 41.57 -39.63
CA VAL A 544 -33.93 42.60 -39.46
C VAL A 544 -34.99 42.09 -38.47
N ASP A 545 -35.14 42.68 -37.36
CA ASP A 545 -35.48 43.87 -36.63
C ASP A 545 -35.40 43.61 -35.09
#